data_0d7df7b49ab5719622104c3832a1a3ed
#
_entry.id   0d7df7b49ab5719622104c3832a1a3ed
#
_cell.length_a   1.000
_cell.length_b   1.000
_cell.length_c   1.000
_cell.angle_alpha   90.00
_cell.angle_beta   90.00
_cell.angle_gamma   90.00
#
_symmetry.space_group_name_H-M   'P 1'
#
loop_
_entity.id
_entity.type
_entity.pdbx_description
1 polymer ?
#
loop_
_entity_poly.entity_id
_entity_poly.type
_entity_poly.pdbx_seq_one_letter_code
_entity_poly.pdbx_strand_id
1 'polypeptide(L)'
;LLTHADRGGTKMDMSSSQIKQLQLFYEYTLHHKKQESVPNHIKLEFLKMVRLPRELQSHLEIYSKFTQSRKPFLAEMLFRPGQPSELIVCTQDTLGFLHKISAVLALNQLDIVEANIQTLRDKVFDVFRVIDSTGKPIDYGDFFFIQQRIQEDLHRIFVDKEPLASISKGRFVANFSGKP
;
A
#
# COMPACT_ATOMS: atom_id res chain seq x y z
N LEU A 1 -0.67 -10.93 32.58
CA LEU A 1 -0.16 -10.01 33.65
C LEU A 1 0.66 -8.90 32.94
N LEU A 2 -0.02 -7.82 32.59
CA LEU A 2 0.61 -6.58 32.16
C LEU A 2 0.27 -5.54 33.24
N THR A 3 1.17 -5.40 34.20
CA THR A 3 1.09 -4.36 35.22
C THR A 3 2.23 -3.36 35.03
N HIS A 4 1.81 -2.10 34.92
CA HIS A 4 2.49 -0.86 35.26
C HIS A 4 3.84 -0.49 34.63
N ALA A 5 3.78 0.51 33.79
CA ALA A 5 4.66 1.66 33.87
C ALA A 5 3.86 2.91 33.52
N ASP A 6 3.38 3.57 34.55
CA ASP A 6 2.79 4.90 34.51
C ASP A 6 3.91 5.93 34.39
N ARG A 7 3.92 6.71 33.30
CA ARG A 7 4.45 8.08 33.20
C ARG A 7 3.92 8.74 31.94
N GLY A 8 2.81 9.47 32.06
CA GLY A 8 2.49 10.60 31.17
C GLY A 8 2.14 10.26 29.71
N GLY A 9 1.64 9.07 29.41
CA GLY A 9 1.17 8.71 28.09
C GLY A 9 -0.35 8.81 28.03
N THR A 10 -0.87 9.52 27.05
CA THR A 10 -2.28 9.50 26.66
C THR A 10 -2.79 8.05 26.66
N LYS A 11 -3.75 7.73 27.52
CA LYS A 11 -4.45 6.44 27.49
C LYS A 11 -5.09 6.30 26.11
N MET A 12 -4.52 5.43 25.30
CA MET A 12 -5.14 5.03 24.05
C MET A 12 -6.25 4.04 24.43
N ASP A 13 -7.49 4.52 24.52
CA ASP A 13 -8.66 3.66 24.66
C ASP A 13 -8.83 2.86 23.36
N MET A 14 -8.27 1.65 23.37
CA MET A 14 -8.42 0.73 22.24
C MET A 14 -9.82 0.12 22.27
N SER A 15 -10.51 0.13 21.15
CA SER A 15 -11.79 -0.57 21.02
C SER A 15 -11.62 -2.08 21.19
N SER A 16 -12.68 -2.76 21.62
CA SER A 16 -12.68 -4.23 21.78
C SER A 16 -12.26 -4.97 20.51
N SER A 17 -12.56 -4.41 19.32
CA SER A 17 -12.14 -4.97 18.03
C SER A 17 -10.64 -4.83 17.80
N GLN A 18 -10.03 -3.73 18.21
CA GLN A 18 -8.58 -3.51 18.12
C GLN A 18 -7.80 -4.42 19.06
N ILE A 19 -8.32 -4.65 20.27
CA ILE A 19 -7.73 -5.61 21.23
C ILE A 19 -7.78 -7.03 20.67
N LYS A 20 -8.90 -7.42 20.04
CA LYS A 20 -9.04 -8.74 19.40
C LYS A 20 -8.10 -8.90 18.20
N GLN A 21 -7.91 -7.86 17.40
CA GLN A 21 -6.95 -7.86 16.30
C GLN A 21 -5.51 -7.98 16.81
N LEU A 22 -5.16 -7.30 17.92
CA LEU A 22 -3.87 -7.41 18.58
C LEU A 22 -3.61 -8.82 19.10
N GLN A 23 -4.61 -9.47 19.70
CA GLN A 23 -4.50 -10.85 20.18
C GLN A 23 -4.26 -11.81 19.02
N LEU A 24 -5.05 -11.72 17.94
CA LEU A 24 -4.87 -12.53 16.73
C LEU A 24 -3.50 -12.31 16.08
N PHE A 25 -3.00 -11.08 16.09
CA PHE A 25 -1.68 -10.77 15.59
C PHE A 25 -0.58 -11.35 16.48
N TYR A 26 -0.72 -11.25 17.80
CA TYR A 26 0.24 -11.81 18.74
C TYR A 26 0.33 -13.34 18.60
N GLU A 27 -0.80 -14.02 18.50
CA GLU A 27 -0.87 -15.47 18.23
C GLU A 27 -0.23 -15.81 16.88
N TYR A 28 -0.51 -15.02 15.83
CA TYR A 28 0.08 -15.22 14.53
C TYR A 28 1.61 -15.05 14.55
N THR A 29 2.13 -14.02 15.20
CA THR A 29 3.58 -13.77 15.29
C THR A 29 4.34 -14.79 16.12
N LEU A 30 3.69 -15.39 17.13
CA LEU A 30 4.28 -16.48 17.91
C LEU A 30 4.52 -17.75 17.06
N HIS A 31 3.67 -18.00 16.06
CA HIS A 31 3.77 -19.18 15.20
C HIS A 31 4.62 -18.96 13.93
N HIS A 32 4.96 -17.72 13.56
CA HIS A 32 5.69 -17.39 12.32
C HIS A 32 6.99 -16.63 12.61
N LYS A 33 8.06 -17.35 12.93
CA LYS A 33 9.40 -16.81 13.29
C LYS A 33 10.09 -15.94 12.21
N LYS A 34 9.55 -15.85 11.00
CA LYS A 34 10.19 -15.12 9.88
C LYS A 34 10.13 -13.59 9.94
N GLN A 35 9.46 -13.00 10.95
CA GLN A 35 9.23 -11.54 11.00
C GLN A 35 10.00 -10.82 12.11
N GLU A 36 11.09 -11.39 12.60
CA GLU A 36 11.94 -10.75 13.63
C GLU A 36 12.59 -9.43 13.17
N SER A 37 12.66 -9.19 11.86
CA SER A 37 13.35 -8.01 11.28
C SER A 37 12.56 -6.69 11.41
N VAL A 38 11.24 -6.73 11.70
CA VAL A 38 10.43 -5.52 11.81
C VAL A 38 10.23 -5.14 13.27
N PRO A 39 10.62 -3.92 13.69
CA PRO A 39 10.47 -3.46 15.07
C PRO A 39 9.00 -3.44 15.52
N ASN A 40 8.74 -3.75 16.81
CA ASN A 40 7.39 -3.87 17.34
C ASN A 40 6.56 -2.58 17.21
N HIS A 41 7.17 -1.39 17.35
CA HIS A 41 6.45 -0.13 17.16
C HIS A 41 5.97 0.05 15.73
N ILE A 42 6.72 -0.43 14.74
CA ILE A 42 6.29 -0.45 13.33
C ILE A 42 5.11 -1.41 13.15
N LYS A 43 5.17 -2.60 13.75
CA LYS A 43 4.07 -3.57 13.70
C LYS A 43 2.78 -2.99 14.25
N LEU A 44 2.84 -2.19 15.34
CA LEU A 44 1.68 -1.51 15.92
C LEU A 44 1.06 -0.48 14.97
N GLU A 45 1.88 0.27 14.21
CA GLU A 45 1.35 1.20 13.20
C GLU A 45 0.63 0.44 12.07
N PHE A 46 1.17 -0.68 11.61
CA PHE A 46 0.51 -1.51 10.60
C PHE A 46 -0.82 -2.07 11.08
N LEU A 47 -0.96 -2.42 12.36
CA LEU A 47 -2.21 -2.90 12.93
C LEU A 47 -3.36 -1.91 12.82
N LYS A 48 -3.07 -0.62 12.78
CA LYS A 48 -4.09 0.43 12.60
C LYS A 48 -4.64 0.49 11.17
N MET A 49 -3.88 -0.02 10.20
CA MET A 49 -4.22 0.06 8.77
C MET A 49 -4.97 -1.17 8.25
N VAL A 50 -4.77 -2.32 8.88
CA VAL A 50 -5.27 -3.58 8.37
C VAL A 50 -6.63 -3.94 8.94
N ARG A 51 -7.47 -4.55 8.12
CA ARG A 51 -8.77 -5.09 8.54
C ARG A 51 -8.70 -6.56 8.91
N LEU A 52 -7.75 -7.29 8.34
CA LEU A 52 -7.59 -8.73 8.50
C LEU A 52 -6.14 -9.11 8.81
N PRO A 53 -5.90 -10.14 9.64
CA PRO A 53 -4.53 -10.59 9.95
C PRO A 53 -3.67 -10.92 8.73
N ARG A 54 -4.27 -11.50 7.68
CA ARG A 54 -3.56 -11.80 6.41
C ARG A 54 -3.07 -10.55 5.68
N GLU A 55 -3.79 -9.43 5.78
CA GLU A 55 -3.36 -8.15 5.21
C GLU A 55 -2.09 -7.66 5.90
N LEU A 56 -2.06 -7.78 7.22
CA LEU A 56 -0.91 -7.41 8.01
C LEU A 56 0.35 -8.15 7.57
N GLN A 57 0.26 -9.45 7.33
CA GLN A 57 1.41 -10.23 6.88
C GLN A 57 1.94 -9.69 5.55
N SER A 58 1.06 -9.53 4.55
CA SER A 58 1.45 -9.01 3.24
C SER A 58 2.08 -7.62 3.35
N HIS A 59 1.51 -6.73 4.16
CA HIS A 59 2.03 -5.39 4.38
C HIS A 59 3.42 -5.40 5.03
N LEU A 60 3.62 -6.23 6.07
CA LEU A 60 4.92 -6.37 6.74
C LEU A 60 5.98 -6.97 5.83
N GLU A 61 5.62 -7.94 5.00
CA GLU A 61 6.54 -8.54 4.01
C GLU A 61 6.97 -7.50 2.96
N ILE A 62 6.03 -6.70 2.44
CA ILE A 62 6.33 -5.63 1.47
C ILE A 62 7.21 -4.56 2.12
N TYR A 63 6.90 -4.13 3.34
CA TYR A 63 7.71 -3.16 4.07
C TYR A 63 9.13 -3.70 4.34
N SER A 64 9.25 -4.94 4.78
CA SER A 64 10.54 -5.60 5.01
C SER A 64 11.36 -5.67 3.71
N LYS A 65 10.72 -6.08 2.61
CA LYS A 65 11.33 -6.13 1.27
C LYS A 65 11.84 -4.73 0.85
N PHE A 66 11.05 -3.69 1.07
CA PHE A 66 11.46 -2.31 0.78
C PHE A 66 12.63 -1.86 1.64
N THR A 67 12.57 -2.08 2.95
CA THR A 67 13.62 -1.63 3.89
C THR A 67 14.96 -2.35 3.70
N GLN A 68 14.93 -3.61 3.26
CA GLN A 68 16.12 -4.39 2.95
C GLN A 68 16.67 -4.08 1.55
N SER A 69 15.81 -3.65 0.63
CA SER A 69 16.22 -3.21 -0.70
C SER A 69 16.80 -1.80 -0.61
N ARG A 70 17.82 -1.50 -1.42
CA ARG A 70 18.31 -0.13 -1.59
C ARG A 70 17.53 0.65 -2.64
N LYS A 71 16.31 0.21 -2.96
CA LYS A 71 15.47 0.84 -3.98
C LYS A 71 14.87 2.13 -3.43
N PRO A 72 14.82 3.21 -4.21
CA PRO A 72 14.19 4.47 -3.77
C PRO A 72 12.66 4.34 -3.67
N PHE A 73 12.11 3.29 -4.29
CA PHE A 73 10.67 3.11 -4.47
C PHE A 73 10.34 1.63 -4.64
N LEU A 74 9.20 1.21 -4.09
CA LEU A 74 8.59 -0.11 -4.30
C LEU A 74 7.07 0.08 -4.41
N ALA A 75 6.44 -0.52 -5.42
CA ALA A 75 4.99 -0.63 -5.51
C ALA A 75 4.60 -2.09 -5.71
N GLU A 76 3.64 -2.53 -4.95
CA GLU A 76 3.06 -3.88 -5.06
C GLU A 76 1.54 -3.76 -5.13
N MET A 77 0.91 -4.50 -6.01
CA MET A 77 -0.53 -4.55 -6.11
C MET A 77 -1.03 -5.93 -5.67
N LEU A 78 -1.97 -5.96 -4.74
CA LEU A 78 -2.54 -7.18 -4.19
C LEU A 78 -3.97 -7.36 -4.69
N PHE A 79 -4.21 -8.47 -5.39
CA PHE A 79 -5.55 -8.85 -5.84
C PHE A 79 -6.42 -9.27 -4.65
N ARG A 80 -7.67 -8.80 -4.65
CA ARG A 80 -8.70 -9.13 -3.65
C ARG A 80 -9.97 -9.59 -4.37
N PRO A 81 -10.26 -10.89 -4.44
CA PRO A 81 -11.46 -11.40 -5.12
C PRO A 81 -12.74 -10.77 -4.58
N GLY A 82 -13.53 -10.14 -5.45
CA GLY A 82 -14.80 -9.52 -5.09
C GLY A 82 -14.71 -8.31 -4.15
N GLN A 83 -13.51 -7.77 -3.94
CA GLN A 83 -13.25 -6.61 -3.08
C GLN A 83 -12.32 -5.62 -3.80
N PRO A 84 -12.23 -4.36 -3.34
CA PRO A 84 -11.22 -3.44 -3.85
C PRO A 84 -9.83 -4.04 -3.73
N SER A 85 -9.05 -4.01 -4.81
CA SER A 85 -7.64 -4.41 -4.80
C SER A 85 -6.79 -3.38 -4.06
N GLU A 86 -5.63 -3.78 -3.55
CA GLU A 86 -4.74 -2.88 -2.81
C GLU A 86 -3.50 -2.56 -3.64
N LEU A 87 -3.23 -1.27 -3.83
CA LEU A 87 -1.93 -0.77 -4.25
C LEU A 87 -1.17 -0.29 -3.02
N ILE A 88 -0.04 -0.93 -2.72
CA ILE A 88 0.86 -0.58 -1.63
C ILE A 88 2.08 0.10 -2.21
N VAL A 89 2.40 1.28 -1.72
CA VAL A 89 3.54 2.07 -2.19
C VAL A 89 4.46 2.42 -1.04
N CYS A 90 5.73 2.07 -1.20
CA CYS A 90 6.79 2.40 -0.26
C CYS A 90 7.82 3.31 -0.94
N THR A 91 8.14 4.42 -0.30
CA THR A 91 9.17 5.37 -0.80
C THR A 91 9.73 6.19 0.35
N GLN A 92 10.72 7.02 0.08
CA GLN A 92 11.07 8.12 0.97
C GLN A 92 10.04 9.24 0.82
N ASP A 93 9.77 9.98 1.90
CA ASP A 93 8.83 11.10 1.85
C ASP A 93 9.30 12.14 0.82
N THR A 94 8.45 12.41 -0.16
CA THR A 94 8.73 13.32 -1.26
C THR A 94 7.54 14.21 -1.56
N LEU A 95 7.83 15.49 -1.80
CA LEU A 95 6.79 16.47 -2.12
C LEU A 95 5.99 16.06 -3.38
N GLY A 96 4.66 16.16 -3.29
CA GLY A 96 3.76 15.84 -4.41
C GLY A 96 3.58 14.36 -4.67
N PHE A 97 3.99 13.48 -3.74
CA PHE A 97 3.88 12.04 -3.88
C PHE A 97 2.44 11.60 -4.15
N LEU A 98 1.47 12.01 -3.32
CA LEU A 98 0.06 11.65 -3.48
C LEU A 98 -0.54 12.09 -4.81
N HIS A 99 -0.19 13.30 -5.27
CA HIS A 99 -0.62 13.79 -6.58
C HIS A 99 -0.17 12.86 -7.72
N LYS A 100 1.08 12.40 -7.66
CA LYS A 100 1.63 11.48 -8.67
C LYS A 100 0.94 10.13 -8.66
N ILE A 101 0.72 9.54 -7.47
CA ILE A 101 0.01 8.26 -7.32
C ILE A 101 -1.43 8.39 -7.85
N SER A 102 -2.18 9.40 -7.39
CA SER A 102 -3.57 9.60 -7.82
C SER A 102 -3.68 9.78 -9.34
N ALA A 103 -2.74 10.51 -9.94
CA ALA A 103 -2.72 10.69 -11.39
C ALA A 103 -2.43 9.37 -12.15
N VAL A 104 -1.49 8.55 -11.66
CA VAL A 104 -1.22 7.23 -12.25
C VAL A 104 -2.44 6.33 -12.14
N LEU A 105 -3.11 6.29 -11.00
CA LEU A 105 -4.33 5.50 -10.83
C LEU A 105 -5.43 5.96 -11.80
N ALA A 106 -5.68 7.27 -11.89
CA ALA A 106 -6.64 7.83 -12.83
C ALA A 106 -6.30 7.51 -14.30
N LEU A 107 -5.03 7.60 -14.70
CA LEU A 107 -4.58 7.20 -16.04
C LEU A 107 -4.79 5.71 -16.33
N ASN A 108 -4.85 4.88 -15.30
CA ASN A 108 -5.15 3.46 -15.40
C ASN A 108 -6.63 3.14 -15.20
N GLN A 109 -7.50 4.16 -15.18
CA GLN A 109 -8.96 4.02 -15.01
C GLN A 109 -9.32 3.33 -13.69
N LEU A 110 -8.61 3.70 -12.62
CA LEU A 110 -8.88 3.21 -11.28
C LEU A 110 -9.33 4.34 -10.38
N ASP A 111 -10.39 4.07 -9.61
CA ASP A 111 -10.92 4.94 -8.57
C ASP A 111 -10.41 4.52 -7.19
N ILE A 112 -10.01 5.49 -6.38
CA ILE A 112 -9.57 5.27 -5.01
C ILE A 112 -10.80 5.30 -4.11
N VAL A 113 -11.13 4.18 -3.47
CA VAL A 113 -12.24 4.10 -2.50
C VAL A 113 -11.78 4.30 -1.07
N GLU A 114 -10.50 4.06 -0.80
CA GLU A 114 -9.90 4.27 0.52
C GLU A 114 -8.39 4.50 0.36
N ALA A 115 -7.83 5.38 1.17
CA ALA A 115 -6.39 5.59 1.26
C ALA A 115 -5.96 5.64 2.72
N ASN A 116 -4.98 4.82 3.07
CA ASN A 116 -4.27 4.88 4.34
C ASN A 116 -2.86 5.41 4.08
N ILE A 117 -2.60 6.60 4.56
CA ILE A 117 -1.36 7.34 4.34
C ILE A 117 -0.55 7.32 5.62
N GLN A 118 0.66 6.78 5.58
CA GLN A 118 1.50 6.70 6.77
C GLN A 118 2.97 7.00 6.48
N THR A 119 3.54 7.85 7.31
CA THR A 119 4.99 8.06 7.35
C THR A 119 5.56 7.32 8.56
N LEU A 120 6.33 6.28 8.29
CA LEU A 120 7.01 5.46 9.29
C LEU A 120 8.48 5.91 9.38
N ARG A 121 8.77 6.84 10.29
CA ARG A 121 10.03 7.58 10.39
C ARG A 121 10.26 8.46 9.16
N ASP A 122 11.19 8.09 8.30
CA ASP A 122 11.56 8.75 7.05
C ASP A 122 11.00 8.06 5.79
N LYS A 123 10.14 7.05 5.99
CA LYS A 123 9.60 6.22 4.90
C LYS A 123 8.09 6.33 4.84
N VAL A 124 7.60 6.52 3.65
CA VAL A 124 6.17 6.44 3.33
C VAL A 124 5.80 4.98 3.11
N PHE A 125 4.69 4.58 3.70
CA PHE A 125 4.02 3.32 3.45
C PHE A 125 2.52 3.60 3.28
N ASP A 126 2.10 3.74 2.05
CA ASP A 126 0.73 4.10 1.72
C ASP A 126 0.00 2.91 1.09
N VAL A 127 -1.25 2.74 1.51
CA VAL A 127 -2.14 1.69 1.00
C VAL A 127 -3.36 2.35 0.37
N PHE A 128 -3.55 2.13 -0.92
CA PHE A 128 -4.71 2.60 -1.67
C PHE A 128 -5.58 1.41 -2.02
N ARG A 129 -6.85 1.45 -1.63
CA ARG A 129 -7.85 0.49 -2.08
C ARG A 129 -8.52 1.04 -3.32
N VAL A 130 -8.48 0.26 -4.39
CA VAL A 130 -8.87 0.70 -5.73
C VAL A 130 -9.88 -0.24 -6.35
N ILE A 131 -10.77 0.35 -7.14
CA ILE A 131 -11.75 -0.32 -7.99
C ILE A 131 -11.60 0.19 -9.42
N ASP A 132 -12.25 -0.43 -10.37
CA ASP A 132 -12.30 0.08 -11.75
C ASP A 132 -13.19 1.34 -11.85
N SER A 133 -13.08 2.06 -12.97
CA SER A 133 -13.86 3.27 -13.24
C SER A 133 -15.37 3.02 -13.41
N THR A 134 -15.83 1.77 -13.42
CA THR A 134 -17.26 1.42 -13.40
C THR A 134 -17.80 1.20 -11.98
N GLY A 135 -16.96 1.36 -10.96
CA GLY A 135 -17.31 1.17 -9.56
C GLY A 135 -17.26 -0.28 -9.10
N LYS A 136 -16.58 -1.17 -9.84
CA LYS A 136 -16.50 -2.60 -9.52
C LYS A 136 -15.09 -3.00 -9.09
N PRO A 137 -14.96 -4.08 -8.28
CA PRO A 137 -13.67 -4.71 -8.05
C PRO A 137 -13.01 -5.10 -9.38
N ILE A 138 -11.69 -4.95 -9.46
CA ILE A 138 -10.91 -5.33 -10.64
C ILE A 138 -11.09 -6.83 -10.90
N ASP A 139 -11.39 -7.21 -12.14
CA ASP A 139 -11.47 -8.62 -12.54
C ASP A 139 -10.08 -9.26 -12.54
N TYR A 140 -10.02 -10.55 -12.23
CA TYR A 140 -8.75 -11.30 -12.21
C TYR A 140 -8.05 -11.29 -13.57
N GLY A 141 -8.83 -11.36 -14.65
CA GLY A 141 -8.29 -11.33 -16.01
C GLY A 141 -7.54 -10.04 -16.35
N ASP A 142 -8.02 -8.91 -15.82
CA ASP A 142 -7.44 -7.59 -16.08
C ASP A 142 -6.35 -7.21 -15.07
N PHE A 143 -6.33 -7.86 -13.90
CA PHE A 143 -5.47 -7.48 -12.79
C PHE A 143 -3.99 -7.44 -13.14
N PHE A 144 -3.45 -8.47 -13.78
CA PHE A 144 -2.03 -8.54 -14.10
C PHE A 144 -1.62 -7.46 -15.11
N PHE A 145 -2.48 -7.17 -16.08
CA PHE A 145 -2.22 -6.13 -17.06
C PHE A 145 -2.23 -4.73 -16.41
N ILE A 146 -3.22 -4.48 -15.55
CA ILE A 146 -3.31 -3.23 -14.79
C ILE A 146 -2.10 -3.07 -13.85
N GLN A 147 -1.75 -4.13 -13.13
CA GLN A 147 -0.58 -4.15 -12.23
C GLN A 147 0.71 -3.78 -12.98
N GLN A 148 0.97 -4.41 -14.11
CA GLN A 148 2.16 -4.15 -14.91
C GLN A 148 2.21 -2.68 -15.35
N ARG A 149 1.10 -2.16 -15.87
CA ARG A 149 1.01 -0.77 -16.32
C ARG A 149 1.25 0.23 -15.20
N ILE A 150 0.66 0.01 -14.03
CA ILE A 150 0.89 0.86 -12.86
C ILE A 150 2.36 0.82 -12.44
N GLN A 151 2.97 -0.35 -12.38
CA GLN A 151 4.38 -0.49 -12.02
C GLN A 151 5.30 0.23 -13.01
N GLU A 152 5.06 0.12 -14.31
CA GLU A 152 5.80 0.84 -15.35
C GLU A 152 5.65 2.36 -15.21
N ASP A 153 4.43 2.88 -15.05
CA ASP A 153 4.19 4.31 -14.89
C ASP A 153 4.83 4.88 -13.63
N LEU A 154 4.71 4.16 -12.52
CA LEU A 154 5.33 4.56 -11.26
C LEU A 154 6.86 4.50 -11.34
N HIS A 155 7.43 3.50 -12.04
CA HIS A 155 8.87 3.43 -12.28
C HIS A 155 9.36 4.66 -13.06
N ARG A 156 8.71 5.00 -14.14
CA ARG A 156 9.03 6.18 -14.96
C ARG A 156 9.00 7.48 -14.14
N ILE A 157 8.01 7.64 -13.25
CA ILE A 157 7.88 8.83 -12.42
C ILE A 157 8.91 8.88 -11.28
N PHE A 158 9.09 7.78 -10.55
CA PHE A 158 9.87 7.78 -9.31
C PHE A 158 11.34 7.44 -9.51
N VAL A 159 11.67 6.65 -10.51
CA VAL A 159 13.03 6.23 -10.83
C VAL A 159 13.61 7.06 -11.96
N ASP A 160 12.93 7.10 -13.11
CA ASP A 160 13.41 7.79 -14.31
C ASP A 160 13.16 9.31 -14.26
N LYS A 161 12.39 9.78 -13.26
CA LYS A 161 12.07 11.21 -13.03
C LYS A 161 11.30 11.86 -14.19
N GLU A 162 10.56 11.07 -14.95
CA GLU A 162 9.75 11.59 -16.03
C GLU A 162 8.63 12.50 -15.51
N PRO A 163 8.34 13.63 -16.19
CA PRO A 163 7.18 14.44 -15.87
C PRO A 163 5.88 13.68 -16.07
N LEU A 164 4.90 13.84 -15.16
CA LEU A 164 3.59 13.20 -15.28
C LEU A 164 2.89 13.48 -16.62
N ALA A 165 3.08 14.69 -17.18
CA ALA A 165 2.56 15.07 -18.48
C ALA A 165 3.07 14.21 -19.64
N SER A 166 4.27 13.63 -19.53
CA SER A 166 4.83 12.74 -20.56
C SER A 166 4.11 11.38 -20.57
N ILE A 167 3.73 10.89 -19.41
CA ILE A 167 3.02 9.62 -19.27
C ILE A 167 1.60 9.72 -19.81
N SER A 168 0.89 10.82 -19.51
CA SER A 168 -0.46 11.06 -20.01
C SER A 168 -0.49 11.18 -21.55
N LYS A 169 0.44 11.90 -22.15
CA LYS A 169 0.52 12.05 -23.62
C LYS A 169 0.73 10.71 -24.33
N GLY A 170 1.61 9.85 -23.82
CA GLY A 170 1.88 8.53 -24.41
C GLY A 170 0.63 7.64 -24.46
N ARG A 171 -0.29 7.76 -23.51
CA ARG A 171 -1.53 6.97 -23.47
C ARG A 171 -2.63 7.49 -24.39
N PHE A 172 -2.76 8.80 -24.53
CA PHE A 172 -3.70 9.38 -25.49
C PHE A 172 -3.36 8.94 -26.91
N VAL A 173 -2.09 8.88 -27.29
CA VAL A 173 -1.65 8.42 -28.62
C VAL A 173 -1.95 6.92 -28.82
N ALA A 174 -1.71 6.08 -27.83
CA ALA A 174 -1.95 4.64 -27.92
C ALA A 174 -3.44 4.29 -28.09
N ASN A 175 -4.34 5.04 -27.43
CA ASN A 175 -5.79 4.82 -27.55
C ASN A 175 -6.37 5.26 -28.91
N PHE A 176 -5.70 6.13 -29.64
CA PHE A 176 -6.13 6.56 -30.98
C PHE A 176 -5.53 5.74 -32.13
N SER A 177 -4.45 5.00 -31.89
CA SER A 177 -3.82 4.15 -32.90
C SER A 177 -4.35 2.72 -32.99
N GLY A 178 -5.34 2.37 -32.19
CA GLY A 178 -5.88 1.01 -32.07
C GLY A 178 -7.30 0.85 -32.59
N LYS A 179 -7.61 1.31 -33.83
CA LYS A 179 -8.75 0.79 -34.58
C LYS A 179 -8.41 0.73 -36.07
N PRO A 180 -8.60 -0.44 -36.73
CA PRO A 180 -8.72 -0.51 -38.16
C PRO A 180 -9.99 0.15 -38.62
#